data_20054707d209a052377dd853ff8c8337
#
_entry.id   20054707d209a052377dd853ff8c8337
#
_cell.length_a   1.000
_cell.length_b   1.000
_cell.length_c   1.000
_cell.angle_alpha   90.00
_cell.angle_beta   90.00
_cell.angle_gamma   90.00
#
_symmetry.space_group_name_H-M   'P 1'
#
loop_
_entity.id
_entity.type
_entity.pdbx_description
1 polymer ?
#
loop_
_entity_poly.entity_id
_entity_poly.type
_entity_poly.pdbx_seq_one_letter_code
_entity_poly.pdbx_strand_id
1 'polypeptide(L)'
;METIELQGIELRPDRYFDVTVEAEAVTTQCECSSESGEQSVTEAWEERDIEEFEIVKLVYWTDSETPCELPVELLNHDDHYTIFRKSLDLI
;
A
#
# COMPACT_ATOMS: atom_id res chain seq x y z
N MET A 1 11.29 7.31 -5.15
CA MET A 1 10.46 6.50 -4.22
C MET A 1 9.72 7.39 -3.24
N GLU A 2 8.50 7.04 -2.97
CA GLU A 2 7.71 7.73 -1.95
C GLU A 2 7.78 6.98 -0.64
N THR A 3 7.86 7.73 0.45
CA THR A 3 7.79 7.18 1.79
C THR A 3 6.35 7.26 2.29
N ILE A 4 5.80 6.13 2.67
CA ILE A 4 4.43 6.01 3.17
C ILE A 4 4.48 5.60 4.63
N GLU A 5 3.82 6.37 5.49
CA GLU A 5 3.68 6.04 6.89
C GLU A 5 2.28 5.52 7.17
N LEU A 6 2.21 4.26 7.61
CA LEU A 6 0.97 3.61 7.97
C LEU A 6 0.88 3.55 9.49
N GLN A 7 -0.17 4.11 10.06
CA GLN A 7 -0.34 4.17 11.51
C GLN A 7 -1.53 3.34 11.96
N GLY A 8 -1.35 2.66 13.09
CA GLY A 8 -2.43 1.91 13.72
C GLY A 8 -2.95 0.72 12.91
N ILE A 9 -2.04 -0.01 12.25
CA ILE A 9 -2.41 -1.20 11.47
C ILE A 9 -2.49 -2.39 12.38
N GLU A 10 -3.63 -3.08 12.38
CA GLU A 10 -3.80 -4.33 13.10
C GLU A 10 -3.23 -5.49 12.28
N LEU A 11 -2.03 -5.96 12.63
CA LEU A 11 -1.37 -7.10 12.01
C LEU A 11 -1.55 -8.40 12.80
N ARG A 12 -1.93 -8.28 14.05
CA ARG A 12 -2.27 -9.39 14.94
C ARG A 12 -3.52 -9.01 15.73
N PRO A 13 -4.31 -9.95 16.21
CA PRO A 13 -5.48 -9.64 17.02
C PRO A 13 -5.14 -8.75 18.21
N ASP A 14 -5.83 -7.60 18.31
CA ASP A 14 -5.65 -6.59 19.35
C ASP A 14 -4.26 -5.97 19.44
N ARG A 15 -3.46 -6.08 18.37
CA ARG A 15 -2.11 -5.51 18.31
C ARG A 15 -1.97 -4.59 17.11
N TYR A 16 -1.53 -3.36 17.40
CA TYR A 16 -1.43 -2.30 16.40
C TYR A 16 0.02 -1.91 16.18
N PHE A 17 0.34 -1.65 14.92
CA PHE A 17 1.69 -1.34 14.50
C PHE A 17 1.71 -0.09 13.63
N ASP A 18 2.82 0.64 13.71
CA ASP A 18 3.14 1.68 12.75
C ASP A 18 4.20 1.14 11.81
N VAL A 19 3.96 1.29 10.51
CA VAL A 19 4.85 0.75 9.49
C VAL A 19 5.26 1.88 8.55
N THR A 20 6.56 1.99 8.31
CA THR A 20 7.09 2.90 7.30
C THR A 20 7.52 2.09 6.09
N VAL A 21 7.06 2.50 4.93
CA VAL A 21 7.27 1.81 3.67
C VAL A 21 7.85 2.76 2.65
N GLU A 22 8.78 2.27 1.85
CA GLU A 22 9.20 2.95 0.63
C GLU A 22 8.59 2.23 -0.56
N ALA A 23 7.94 2.99 -1.44
CA ALA A 23 7.28 2.44 -2.60
C ALA A 23 7.48 3.35 -3.80
N GLU A 24 7.64 2.75 -4.96
CA GLU A 24 7.63 3.47 -6.22
C GLU A 24 6.28 3.27 -6.89
N ALA A 25 5.52 4.36 -6.97
CA ALA A 25 4.21 4.36 -7.60
C ALA A 25 4.34 4.61 -9.09
N VAL A 26 3.57 3.88 -9.87
CA VAL A 26 3.45 4.08 -11.31
C VAL A 26 2.00 4.35 -11.66
N THR A 27 1.81 5.26 -12.61
CA THR A 27 0.49 5.56 -13.16
C THR A 27 0.48 5.07 -14.60
N THR A 28 -0.47 4.20 -14.92
CA THR A 28 -0.65 3.68 -16.26
C THR A 28 -1.93 4.27 -16.84
N GLN A 29 -1.84 4.85 -18.03
CA GLN A 29 -3.01 5.31 -18.75
C GLN A 29 -3.60 4.17 -19.55
N CYS A 30 -4.88 3.91 -19.34
CA CYS A 30 -5.62 2.87 -20.03
C CYS A 30 -6.70 3.51 -20.88
N GLU A 31 -6.88 3.00 -22.10
CA GLU A 31 -7.92 3.43 -23.01
C GLU A 31 -8.68 2.23 -23.52
N CYS A 32 -9.98 2.38 -23.57
CA CYS A 32 -10.87 1.40 -24.19
C CYS A 32 -11.75 2.10 -25.20
N SER A 33 -11.71 1.65 -26.45
CA SER A 33 -12.55 2.18 -27.52
C SER A 33 -13.56 1.10 -27.94
N SER A 34 -14.82 1.50 -28.03
CA SER A 34 -15.85 0.64 -28.58
C SER A 34 -16.65 1.38 -29.63
N GLU A 35 -16.90 0.71 -30.77
CA GLU A 35 -17.76 1.20 -31.82
C GLU A 35 -19.09 0.46 -31.78
N SER A 36 -20.17 1.22 -31.73
CA SER A 36 -21.51 0.67 -31.79
C SER A 36 -22.35 1.49 -32.77
N GLY A 37 -22.55 0.95 -33.99
CA GLY A 37 -23.28 1.65 -35.03
C GLY A 37 -22.57 2.91 -35.51
N GLU A 38 -23.24 4.06 -35.41
CA GLU A 38 -22.69 5.36 -35.81
C GLU A 38 -21.92 6.10 -34.72
N GLN A 39 -21.85 5.53 -33.52
CA GLN A 39 -21.19 6.18 -32.39
C GLN A 39 -19.97 5.38 -31.96
N SER A 40 -18.83 6.07 -31.83
CA SER A 40 -17.65 5.52 -31.18
C SER A 40 -17.51 6.16 -29.80
N VAL A 41 -17.30 5.33 -28.79
CA VAL A 41 -17.08 5.78 -27.42
C VAL A 41 -15.68 5.38 -27.00
N THR A 42 -14.91 6.37 -26.57
CA THR A 42 -13.59 6.15 -26.01
C THR A 42 -13.62 6.46 -24.52
N GLU A 43 -13.30 5.49 -23.71
CA GLU A 43 -13.14 5.68 -22.28
C GLU A 43 -11.65 5.63 -21.94
N ALA A 44 -11.21 6.63 -21.20
CA ALA A 44 -9.84 6.69 -20.72
C ALA A 44 -9.84 6.78 -19.20
N TRP A 45 -8.95 6.03 -18.56
CA TRP A 45 -8.77 6.07 -17.11
C TRP A 45 -7.31 5.90 -16.74
N GLU A 46 -6.99 6.26 -15.52
CA GLU A 46 -5.66 6.07 -14.96
C GLU A 46 -5.71 4.98 -13.89
N GLU A 47 -4.75 4.06 -13.96
CA GLU A 47 -4.55 3.05 -12.93
C GLU A 47 -3.25 3.34 -12.20
N ARG A 48 -3.29 3.28 -10.88
CA ARG A 48 -2.12 3.43 -10.03
C ARG A 48 -1.75 2.08 -9.44
N ASP A 49 -0.45 1.81 -9.48
CA ASP A 49 0.10 0.58 -8.94
C ASP A 49 1.45 0.87 -8.27
N ILE A 50 1.95 -0.11 -7.55
CA ILE A 50 3.26 -0.05 -6.94
C ILE A 50 4.20 -0.96 -7.72
N GLU A 51 5.27 -0.38 -8.27
CA GLU A 51 6.31 -1.13 -8.99
C GLU A 51 7.34 -1.71 -8.04
N GLU A 52 7.79 -0.91 -7.07
CA GLU A 52 8.71 -1.35 -6.04
C GLU A 52 8.13 -1.08 -4.65
N PHE A 53 8.35 -2.00 -3.74
CA PHE A 53 7.79 -1.95 -2.40
C PHE A 53 8.77 -2.54 -1.39
N GLU A 54 9.10 -1.76 -0.36
CA GLU A 54 9.99 -2.20 0.71
C GLU A 54 9.49 -1.66 2.05
N ILE A 55 9.42 -2.54 3.04
CA ILE A 55 9.11 -2.16 4.42
C ILE A 55 10.43 -1.82 5.09
N VAL A 56 10.59 -0.57 5.52
CA VAL A 56 11.84 -0.07 6.07
C VAL A 56 11.83 0.07 7.59
N LYS A 57 10.65 0.18 8.19
CA LYS A 57 10.54 0.33 9.64
C LYS A 57 9.24 -0.30 10.15
N LEU A 58 9.35 -0.98 11.28
CA LEU A 58 8.21 -1.57 11.98
C LEU A 58 8.27 -1.13 13.45
N VAL A 59 7.18 -0.52 13.92
CA VAL A 59 7.06 -0.09 15.32
C VAL A 59 5.81 -0.72 15.92
N TYR A 60 5.98 -1.36 17.06
CA TYR A 60 4.89 -1.90 17.86
C TYR A 60 4.64 -1.01 19.08
N TRP A 61 3.40 -0.64 19.30
CA TRP A 61 3.00 0.12 20.45
C TRP A 61 2.48 -0.82 21.55
N THR A 62 3.27 -0.98 22.61
CA THR A 62 2.90 -1.82 23.75
C THR A 62 1.78 -1.17 24.58
N ASP A 63 1.79 0.14 24.60
CA ASP A 63 0.72 0.99 25.09
C ASP A 63 0.68 2.27 24.24
N SER A 64 -0.19 3.21 24.54
CA SER A 64 -0.32 4.43 23.73
C SER A 64 0.87 5.39 23.85
N GLU A 65 1.83 5.11 24.74
CA GLU A 65 2.96 6.00 25.03
C GLU A 65 4.33 5.40 24.75
N THR A 66 4.43 4.06 24.62
CA THR A 66 5.72 3.37 24.50
C THR A 66 5.86 2.67 23.17
N PRO A 67 6.53 3.29 22.17
CA PRO A 67 6.85 2.61 20.93
C PRO A 67 8.01 1.65 21.09
N CYS A 68 7.94 0.51 20.42
CA CYS A 68 9.02 -0.48 20.37
C CYS A 68 9.34 -0.81 18.91
N GLU A 69 10.55 -0.48 18.47
CA GLU A 69 10.99 -0.82 17.12
C GLU A 69 11.31 -2.30 17.03
N LEU A 70 10.72 -2.96 16.03
CA LEU A 70 10.92 -4.39 15.79
C LEU A 70 11.63 -4.61 14.46
N PRO A 71 12.38 -5.72 14.33
CA PRO A 71 12.94 -6.11 13.05
C PRO A 71 11.85 -6.40 12.03
N VAL A 72 12.00 -5.89 10.80
CA VAL A 72 11.02 -6.13 9.73
C VAL A 72 10.96 -7.60 9.30
N GLU A 73 12.00 -8.36 9.60
CA GLU A 73 12.07 -9.79 9.32
C GLU A 73 11.06 -10.63 10.13
N LEU A 74 10.49 -10.05 11.18
CA LEU A 74 9.44 -10.72 11.97
C LEU A 74 8.11 -10.78 11.21
N LEU A 75 7.96 -10.01 10.16
CA LEU A 75 6.74 -10.00 9.35
C LEU A 75 6.70 -11.22 8.44
N ASN A 76 5.55 -11.89 8.41
CA ASN A 76 5.33 -13.02 7.51
C ASN A 76 4.75 -12.54 6.16
N HIS A 77 4.48 -13.46 5.26
CA HIS A 77 3.95 -13.16 3.94
C HIS A 77 2.58 -12.45 4.01
N ASP A 78 1.70 -12.87 4.90
CA ASP A 78 0.38 -12.27 5.08
C ASP A 78 0.48 -10.83 5.60
N ASP A 79 1.44 -10.55 6.47
CA ASP A 79 1.70 -9.20 6.97
C ASP A 79 2.17 -8.29 5.84
N HIS A 80 3.09 -8.75 5.02
CA HIS A 80 3.56 -8.02 3.84
C HIS A 80 2.40 -7.69 2.89
N TYR A 81 1.53 -8.64 2.64
CA TYR A 81 0.36 -8.45 1.79
C TYR A 81 -0.58 -7.40 2.36
N THR A 82 -0.89 -7.46 3.66
CA THR A 82 -1.75 -6.49 4.34
C THR A 82 -1.19 -5.08 4.23
N ILE A 83 0.11 -4.93 4.47
CA ILE A 83 0.80 -3.64 4.41
C ILE A 83 0.80 -3.11 2.96
N PHE A 84 1.06 -3.97 2.00
CA PHE A 84 1.03 -3.62 0.58
C PHE A 84 -0.36 -3.09 0.16
N ARG A 85 -1.43 -3.79 0.55
CA ARG A 85 -2.80 -3.37 0.23
C ARG A 85 -3.15 -2.01 0.84
N LYS A 86 -2.75 -1.78 2.08
CA LYS A 86 -2.97 -0.48 2.74
C LYS A 86 -2.17 0.63 2.10
N SER A 87 -0.97 0.33 1.62
CA SER A 87 -0.13 1.30 0.90
C SER A 87 -0.75 1.70 -0.44
N LEU A 88 -1.36 0.75 -1.15
CA LEU A 88 -2.08 1.04 -2.39
C LEU A 88 -3.24 2.03 -2.18
N ASP A 89 -3.92 1.95 -1.05
CA ASP A 89 -5.03 2.85 -0.74
C ASP A 89 -4.57 4.30 -0.48
N LEU A 90 -3.30 4.50 -0.18
CA LEU A 90 -2.73 5.82 0.12
C LEU A 90 -2.02 6.48 -1.07
N ILE A 91 -1.81 5.74 -2.14
CA ILE A 91 -1.13 6.23 -3.34
C ILE A 91 -2.10 6.97 -4.27
#